data_805d82ff1961e582728b96a9488252f4
#
_entry.id   805d82ff1961e582728b96a9488252f4
#
_cell.length_a   1.000
_cell.length_b   1.000
_cell.length_c   1.000
_cell.angle_alpha   90.00
_cell.angle_beta   90.00
_cell.angle_gamma   90.00
#
_symmetry.space_group_name_H-M   'P 1'
#
loop_
_entity.id
_entity.type
_entity.pdbx_description
1 polymer ?
#
loop_
_entity_poly.entity_id
_entity_poly.type
_entity_poly.pdbx_seq_one_letter_code
_entity_poly.pdbx_strand_id
1 'polypeptide(L)'
;MHRISRRRVLLTGVLLIAFAGLAAGLLVGRGSGAQLVKGQPAVLASGHFTSGEWSTKGRAVMVRRADGSLRLKLRNFQTQRAPELWVVLEPADGSGERRQLTGLQRAWGNQDYVLPAELANNPLQRVIIFCAKCNKVWGSARLERVRHA
;
A
#
# COMPACT_ATOMS: atom_id res chain seq x y z
N MET A 1 -76.61 -16.30 -42.89
CA MET A 1 -76.45 -17.64 -43.42
C MET A 1 -75.13 -18.23 -43.06
N HIS A 2 -75.23 -19.42 -42.48
CA HIS A 2 -74.20 -20.42 -42.26
C HIS A 2 -72.99 -20.01 -41.37
N ARG A 3 -73.02 -20.50 -40.18
CA ARG A 3 -72.89 -21.86 -39.60
C ARG A 3 -71.42 -22.27 -39.43
N ILE A 4 -71.12 -22.48 -38.17
CA ILE A 4 -70.49 -23.70 -37.58
C ILE A 4 -68.99 -23.81 -37.83
N SER A 5 -68.15 -24.11 -36.88
CA SER A 5 -68.15 -25.13 -35.83
C SER A 5 -66.95 -25.00 -34.93
N ARG A 6 -67.19 -24.95 -33.69
CA ARG A 6 -66.69 -25.88 -32.68
C ARG A 6 -65.42 -26.70 -33.10
N ARG A 7 -64.38 -26.51 -32.35
CA ARG A 7 -63.86 -27.69 -31.61
C ARG A 7 -62.77 -27.20 -30.62
N ARG A 8 -63.09 -27.44 -29.41
CA ARG A 8 -62.31 -27.61 -28.26
C ARG A 8 -61.13 -28.55 -28.54
N VAL A 9 -59.94 -28.20 -28.17
CA VAL A 9 -58.97 -29.15 -27.62
C VAL A 9 -58.25 -28.51 -26.48
N LEU A 10 -58.68 -28.95 -25.33
CA LEU A 10 -57.92 -28.88 -24.09
C LEU A 10 -56.68 -29.75 -24.25
N LEU A 11 -55.55 -29.20 -24.09
CA LEU A 11 -54.36 -29.95 -23.74
C LEU A 11 -53.68 -29.25 -22.60
N THR A 12 -54.08 -29.69 -21.46
CA THR A 12 -53.36 -29.58 -20.20
C THR A 12 -52.02 -30.29 -20.36
N GLY A 13 -51.01 -29.53 -20.57
CA GLY A 13 -49.61 -29.97 -20.45
C GLY A 13 -49.05 -29.38 -19.16
N VAL A 14 -49.31 -30.06 -18.06
CA VAL A 14 -48.58 -29.81 -16.82
C VAL A 14 -47.19 -30.36 -16.99
N LEU A 15 -46.27 -29.52 -17.37
CA LEU A 15 -44.86 -29.86 -17.35
C LEU A 15 -44.35 -29.63 -15.92
N LEU A 16 -44.44 -30.67 -15.12
CA LEU A 16 -43.70 -30.80 -13.87
C LEU A 16 -42.21 -30.91 -14.21
N ILE A 17 -41.53 -29.76 -14.22
CA ILE A 17 -40.08 -29.77 -14.18
C ILE A 17 -39.68 -30.01 -12.72
N ALA A 18 -39.40 -31.29 -12.46
CA ALA A 18 -38.70 -31.67 -11.25
C ALA A 18 -37.32 -31.03 -11.29
N PHE A 19 -37.14 -29.97 -10.54
CA PHE A 19 -35.82 -29.46 -10.17
C PHE A 19 -35.19 -30.50 -9.26
N ALA A 20 -34.49 -31.44 -9.85
CA ALA A 20 -33.52 -32.22 -9.12
C ALA A 20 -32.45 -31.24 -8.62
N GLY A 21 -32.50 -30.93 -7.35
CA GLY A 21 -31.48 -30.15 -6.68
C GLY A 21 -30.15 -30.87 -6.75
N LEU A 22 -29.32 -30.48 -7.70
CA LEU A 22 -27.90 -30.74 -7.59
C LEU A 22 -27.35 -29.70 -6.59
N ALA A 23 -27.25 -30.12 -5.36
CA ALA A 23 -26.42 -29.46 -4.39
C ALA A 23 -24.95 -29.65 -4.84
N ALA A 24 -24.54 -28.85 -5.82
CA ALA A 24 -23.13 -28.64 -6.06
C ALA A 24 -22.58 -27.90 -4.86
N GLY A 25 -21.96 -28.64 -3.96
CA GLY A 25 -21.18 -28.09 -2.86
C GLY A 25 -20.11 -27.19 -3.45
N LEU A 26 -20.37 -25.89 -3.40
CA LEU A 26 -19.36 -24.87 -3.59
C LEU A 26 -18.39 -25.03 -2.43
N LEU A 27 -17.34 -25.79 -2.67
CA LEU A 27 -16.11 -25.67 -1.93
C LEU A 27 -15.59 -24.25 -2.19
N VAL A 28 -16.08 -23.33 -1.39
CA VAL A 28 -15.48 -22.00 -1.27
C VAL A 28 -14.10 -22.26 -0.68
N GLY A 29 -13.15 -22.46 -1.57
CA GLY A 29 -11.76 -22.37 -1.21
C GLY A 29 -11.55 -21.00 -0.61
N ARG A 30 -11.38 -20.95 0.70
CA ARG A 30 -10.85 -19.79 1.42
C ARG A 30 -9.41 -19.59 0.95
N GLY A 31 -9.25 -19.15 -0.28
CA GLY A 31 -8.07 -18.46 -0.72
C GLY A 31 -8.17 -17.06 -0.15
N SER A 32 -7.57 -16.83 1.02
CA SER A 32 -7.32 -15.48 1.52
C SER A 32 -6.26 -14.80 0.63
N GLY A 33 -6.56 -14.69 -0.65
CA GLY A 33 -5.92 -13.74 -1.52
C GLY A 33 -6.49 -12.38 -1.15
N ALA A 34 -5.78 -11.61 -0.36
CA ALA A 34 -6.07 -10.19 -0.22
C ALA A 34 -6.01 -9.59 -1.63
N GLN A 35 -7.15 -9.51 -2.29
CA GLN A 35 -7.27 -8.80 -3.55
C GLN A 35 -6.98 -7.34 -3.21
N LEU A 36 -5.81 -6.88 -3.65
CA LEU A 36 -5.50 -5.46 -3.69
C LEU A 36 -6.57 -4.83 -4.56
N VAL A 37 -7.56 -4.22 -3.93
CA VAL A 37 -8.57 -3.44 -4.63
C VAL A 37 -7.79 -2.36 -5.38
N LYS A 38 -7.82 -2.44 -6.70
CA LYS A 38 -7.18 -1.48 -7.59
C LYS A 38 -7.71 -0.11 -7.18
N GLY A 39 -6.83 0.72 -6.63
CA GLY A 39 -7.20 2.04 -6.17
C GLY A 39 -6.99 2.33 -4.68
N GLN A 40 -6.59 1.38 -3.83
CA GLN A 40 -6.25 1.67 -2.45
C GLN A 40 -4.74 1.82 -2.25
N PRO A 41 -4.31 2.82 -1.46
CA PRO A 41 -2.90 2.96 -1.11
C PRO A 41 -2.44 1.75 -0.31
N ALA A 42 -1.36 1.11 -0.74
CA ALA A 42 -0.76 -0.01 -0.03
C ALA A 42 0.48 0.46 0.74
N VAL A 43 0.54 0.16 2.03
CA VAL A 43 1.74 0.35 2.83
C VAL A 43 2.70 -0.79 2.51
N LEU A 44 3.88 -0.46 1.98
CA LEU A 44 4.89 -1.43 1.59
C LEU A 44 5.85 -1.75 2.74
N ALA A 45 6.31 -0.71 3.42
CA ALA A 45 7.24 -0.84 4.51
C ALA A 45 7.13 0.35 5.48
N SER A 46 7.55 0.15 6.71
CA SER A 46 7.56 1.23 7.71
C SER A 46 8.60 0.99 8.79
N GLY A 47 9.04 2.07 9.44
CA GLY A 47 9.98 2.01 10.54
C GLY A 47 9.89 3.24 11.44
N HIS A 48 10.28 3.08 12.70
CA HIS A 48 10.39 4.20 13.63
C HIS A 48 11.75 4.85 13.52
N PHE A 49 11.78 6.16 13.69
CA PHE A 49 13.04 6.88 13.79
C PHE A 49 13.74 6.57 15.12
N THR A 50 15.02 6.30 15.01
CA THR A 50 15.98 6.30 16.12
C THR A 50 16.85 7.53 16.01
N SER A 51 17.16 8.12 17.15
CA SER A 51 18.01 9.31 17.23
C SER A 51 19.43 8.97 16.80
N GLY A 52 20.04 9.89 16.08
CA GLY A 52 21.46 9.91 15.81
C GLY A 52 22.16 10.91 16.72
N GLU A 53 22.81 11.90 16.12
CA GLU A 53 23.45 12.99 16.87
C GLU A 53 22.42 13.80 17.70
N TRP A 54 21.20 13.95 17.16
CA TRP A 54 20.13 14.71 17.81
C TRP A 54 18.85 13.90 17.91
N SER A 55 18.02 14.26 18.92
CA SER A 55 16.73 13.59 19.12
C SER A 55 15.88 13.67 17.87
N THR A 56 15.55 12.51 17.31
CA THR A 56 14.66 12.36 16.16
C THR A 56 13.60 11.32 16.48
N LYS A 57 12.33 11.68 16.27
CA LYS A 57 11.18 10.84 16.59
C LYS A 57 10.22 10.77 15.41
N GLY A 58 9.32 9.82 15.46
CA GLY A 58 8.28 9.62 14.46
C GLY A 58 8.45 8.33 13.69
N ARG A 59 7.74 8.23 12.59
CA ARG A 59 7.69 7.03 11.77
C ARG A 59 7.84 7.38 10.30
N ALA A 60 8.65 6.61 9.60
CA ALA A 60 8.74 6.64 8.14
C ALA A 60 7.88 5.50 7.56
N VAL A 61 7.08 5.81 6.55
CA VAL A 61 6.16 4.87 5.91
C VAL A 61 6.30 4.98 4.40
N MET A 62 6.62 3.89 3.73
CA MET A 62 6.63 3.81 2.27
C MET A 62 5.28 3.30 1.79
N VAL A 63 4.64 4.06 0.91
CA VAL A 63 3.29 3.78 0.41
C VAL A 63 3.31 3.75 -1.12
N ARG A 64 2.67 2.75 -1.71
CA ARG A 64 2.28 2.76 -3.11
C ARG A 64 0.88 3.32 -3.23
N ARG A 65 0.71 4.34 -4.05
CA ARG A 65 -0.60 4.92 -4.33
C ARG A 65 -1.36 4.11 -5.38
N ALA A 66 -2.62 4.43 -5.55
CA ALA A 66 -3.49 3.82 -6.56
C ALA A 66 -2.97 3.96 -8.00
N ASP A 67 -2.33 5.08 -8.28
CA ASP A 67 -1.69 5.39 -9.56
C ASP A 67 -0.34 4.69 -9.77
N GLY A 68 0.08 3.85 -8.83
CA GLY A 68 1.36 3.14 -8.85
C GLY A 68 2.55 3.96 -8.31
N SER A 69 2.39 5.26 -8.10
CA SER A 69 3.45 6.11 -7.59
C SER A 69 3.83 5.76 -6.15
N LEU A 70 5.09 5.94 -5.82
CA LEU A 70 5.62 5.72 -4.48
C LEU A 70 5.74 7.02 -3.71
N ARG A 71 5.44 6.94 -2.42
CA ARG A 71 5.58 8.04 -1.47
C ARG A 71 6.29 7.59 -0.21
N LEU A 72 7.18 8.41 0.27
CA LEU A 72 7.67 8.34 1.63
C LEU A 72 6.87 9.33 2.48
N LYS A 73 6.25 8.82 3.53
CA LYS A 73 5.48 9.61 4.48
C LYS A 73 6.20 9.63 5.82
N LEU A 74 6.56 10.81 6.30
CA LEU A 74 6.99 10.99 7.68
C LEU A 74 5.75 11.32 8.53
N ARG A 75 5.53 10.56 9.59
CA ARG A 75 4.36 10.68 10.47
C ARG A 75 4.77 10.97 11.90
N ASN A 76 4.12 11.94 12.53
CA ASN A 76 4.46 12.42 13.86
C ASN A 76 5.96 12.70 13.99
N PHE A 77 6.53 13.20 12.89
CA PHE A 77 7.95 13.43 12.78
C PHE A 77 8.36 14.64 13.62
N GLN A 78 9.48 14.52 14.30
CA GLN A 78 10.10 15.60 15.06
C GLN A 78 11.60 15.40 15.10
N THR A 79 12.33 16.46 14.80
CA THR A 79 13.78 16.53 14.97
C THR A 79 14.21 17.94 15.35
N GLN A 80 15.45 18.11 15.73
CA GLN A 80 16.02 19.44 15.97
C GLN A 80 16.25 20.16 14.65
N ARG A 81 16.04 21.46 14.62
CA ARG A 81 16.34 22.29 13.46
C ARG A 81 17.84 22.38 13.23
N ALA A 82 18.23 22.30 11.98
CA ALA A 82 19.56 22.62 11.51
C ALA A 82 19.49 23.15 10.07
N PRO A 83 20.48 23.90 9.62
CA PRO A 83 20.59 24.25 8.21
C PRO A 83 20.91 22.98 7.41
N GLU A 84 20.37 22.91 6.18
CA GLU A 84 20.70 21.85 5.21
C GLU A 84 20.45 20.43 5.71
N LEU A 85 19.27 20.19 6.31
CA LEU A 85 18.80 18.84 6.59
C LEU A 85 18.23 18.21 5.30
N TRP A 86 18.69 17.01 5.02
CA TRP A 86 18.29 16.23 3.85
C TRP A 86 17.65 14.91 4.25
N VAL A 87 16.66 14.51 3.45
CA VAL A 87 16.14 13.13 3.46
C VAL A 87 16.98 12.32 2.51
N VAL A 88 17.65 11.31 3.06
CA VAL A 88 18.54 10.42 2.33
C VAL A 88 18.02 8.99 2.46
N LEU A 89 18.13 8.22 1.40
CA LEU A 89 17.79 6.80 1.37
C LEU A 89 19.05 5.98 1.14
N GLU A 90 19.14 4.85 1.82
CA GLU A 90 20.11 3.81 1.53
C GLU A 90 19.44 2.44 1.64
N PRO A 91 19.92 1.39 0.95
CA PRO A 91 19.44 0.03 1.17
C PRO A 91 19.55 -0.36 2.65
N ALA A 92 18.51 -1.02 3.20
CA ALA A 92 18.45 -1.33 4.63
C ALA A 92 19.55 -2.27 5.11
N ASP A 93 20.15 -3.04 4.21
CA ASP A 93 21.29 -3.93 4.45
C ASP A 93 22.67 -3.23 4.36
N GLY A 94 22.67 -1.94 3.98
CA GLY A 94 23.89 -1.17 3.81
C GLY A 94 24.70 -1.53 2.55
N SER A 95 24.15 -2.32 1.63
CA SER A 95 24.87 -2.85 0.45
C SER A 95 25.05 -1.85 -0.69
N GLY A 96 24.41 -0.68 -0.61
CA GLY A 96 24.34 0.27 -1.71
C GLY A 96 24.69 1.69 -1.32
N GLU A 97 24.77 2.53 -2.34
CA GLU A 97 25.04 3.94 -2.18
C GLU A 97 23.87 4.70 -1.56
N ARG A 98 24.20 5.69 -0.76
CA ARG A 98 23.24 6.66 -0.26
C ARG A 98 22.71 7.53 -1.40
N ARG A 99 21.40 7.62 -1.48
CA ARG A 99 20.71 8.48 -2.43
C ARG A 99 20.10 9.65 -1.71
N GLN A 100 20.55 10.84 -1.98
CA GLN A 100 19.91 12.06 -1.53
C GLN A 100 18.59 12.23 -2.27
N LEU A 101 17.49 12.29 -1.52
CA LEU A 101 16.16 12.42 -2.09
C LEU A 101 15.77 13.90 -2.27
N THR A 102 15.75 14.64 -1.17
CA THR A 102 15.36 16.05 -1.17
C THR A 102 15.70 16.69 0.19
N GLY A 103 15.63 18.01 0.27
CA GLY A 103 15.71 18.73 1.53
C GLY A 103 14.54 18.38 2.45
N LEU A 104 14.80 18.33 3.76
CA LEU A 104 13.75 18.15 4.76
C LEU A 104 12.84 19.38 4.75
N GLN A 105 11.54 19.19 4.52
CA GLN A 105 10.59 20.31 4.42
C GLN A 105 10.40 21.05 5.74
N ARG A 106 10.33 20.30 6.85
CA ARG A 106 10.11 20.84 8.19
C ARG A 106 10.73 19.95 9.25
N ALA A 107 11.13 20.55 10.37
CA ALA A 107 11.68 19.79 11.50
C ALA A 107 10.61 19.03 12.30
N TRP A 108 9.32 19.26 12.05
CA TRP A 108 8.21 18.59 12.72
C TRP A 108 6.97 18.46 11.85
N GLY A 109 6.09 17.55 12.25
CA GLY A 109 4.79 17.30 11.63
C GLY A 109 4.83 16.23 10.56
N ASN A 110 3.69 16.07 9.90
CA ASN A 110 3.53 15.11 8.81
C ASN A 110 4.06 15.70 7.50
N GLN A 111 4.82 14.89 6.76
CA GLN A 111 5.44 15.30 5.50
C GLN A 111 5.36 14.16 4.49
N ASP A 112 5.24 14.48 3.22
CA ASP A 112 5.13 13.52 2.13
C ASP A 112 6.16 13.85 1.04
N TYR A 113 6.89 12.83 0.58
CA TYR A 113 7.91 12.94 -0.45
C TYR A 113 7.63 11.98 -1.60
N VAL A 114 7.90 12.40 -2.82
CA VAL A 114 7.85 11.51 -3.99
C VAL A 114 9.08 10.62 -3.96
N LEU A 115 8.87 9.35 -4.20
CA LEU A 115 9.96 8.39 -4.34
C LEU A 115 10.15 7.97 -5.79
N PRO A 116 11.40 7.69 -6.20
CA PRO A 116 11.68 7.10 -7.49
C PRO A 116 10.96 5.75 -7.65
N ALA A 117 10.44 5.48 -8.85
CA ALA A 117 9.63 4.30 -9.13
C ALA A 117 10.43 2.98 -8.97
N GLU A 118 11.72 3.02 -9.22
CA GLU A 118 12.62 1.87 -9.10
C GLU A 118 12.69 1.29 -7.68
N LEU A 119 12.37 2.10 -6.65
CA LEU A 119 12.30 1.63 -5.26
C LEU A 119 11.11 0.71 -4.98
N ALA A 120 10.17 0.59 -5.93
CA ALA A 120 9.07 -0.36 -5.81
C ALA A 120 9.55 -1.82 -5.68
N ASN A 121 10.65 -2.14 -6.32
CA ASN A 121 11.23 -3.48 -6.32
C ASN A 121 12.07 -3.76 -5.06
N ASN A 122 12.56 -2.71 -4.42
CA ASN A 122 13.30 -2.81 -3.15
C ASN A 122 12.78 -1.79 -2.13
N PRO A 123 11.65 -2.08 -1.46
CA PRO A 123 11.07 -1.16 -0.48
C PRO A 123 11.81 -1.11 0.86
N LEU A 124 12.76 -2.02 1.08
CA LEU A 124 13.53 -2.07 2.33
C LEU A 124 14.65 -1.07 2.27
N GLN A 125 14.38 0.12 2.75
CA GLN A 125 15.32 1.21 2.81
C GLN A 125 15.57 1.63 4.25
N ARG A 126 16.71 2.26 4.48
CA ARG A 126 16.93 3.10 5.66
C ARG A 126 16.70 4.55 5.25
N VAL A 127 15.78 5.22 5.91
CA VAL A 127 15.53 6.66 5.76
C VAL A 127 16.43 7.38 6.75
N ILE A 128 17.27 8.27 6.26
CA ILE A 128 18.23 9.01 7.06
C ILE A 128 17.90 10.50 6.98
N ILE A 129 17.88 11.16 8.11
CA ILE A 129 17.90 12.61 8.20
C ILE A 129 19.36 13.03 8.39
N PHE A 130 19.91 13.64 7.36
CA PHE A 130 21.33 13.97 7.27
C PHE A 130 21.54 15.48 7.22
N CYS A 131 22.39 15.98 8.08
CA CYS A 131 22.86 17.37 8.03
C CYS A 131 24.09 17.44 7.11
N ALA A 132 23.92 18.01 5.91
CA ALA A 132 25.04 18.12 4.96
C ALA A 132 26.15 19.04 5.50
N LYS A 133 25.78 20.18 6.05
CA LYS A 133 26.72 21.15 6.60
C LYS A 133 27.48 20.62 7.83
N CYS A 134 26.82 19.81 8.66
CA CYS A 134 27.42 19.23 9.86
C CYS A 134 28.14 17.89 9.57
N ASN A 135 27.88 17.29 8.43
CA ASN A 135 28.33 15.94 8.05
C ASN A 135 27.94 14.86 9.07
N LYS A 136 26.72 14.94 9.60
CA LYS A 136 26.23 14.05 10.66
C LYS A 136 24.83 13.53 10.39
N VAL A 137 24.56 12.33 10.88
CA VAL A 137 23.23 11.72 10.89
C VAL A 137 22.44 12.26 12.07
N TRP A 138 21.33 12.95 11.80
CA TRP A 138 20.40 13.43 12.81
C TRP A 138 19.56 12.31 13.42
N GLY A 139 19.09 11.42 12.57
CA GLY A 139 18.35 10.22 12.95
C GLY A 139 18.10 9.33 11.75
N SER A 140 17.69 8.11 11.98
CA SER A 140 17.38 7.17 10.90
C SER A 140 16.22 6.25 11.24
N ALA A 141 15.50 5.79 10.21
CA ALA A 141 14.44 4.81 10.33
C ALA A 141 14.70 3.66 9.35
N ARG A 142 14.89 2.46 9.85
CA ARG A 142 14.96 1.25 9.03
C ARG A 142 13.55 0.81 8.68
N LEU A 143 13.25 0.72 7.39
CA LEU A 143 11.94 0.29 6.91
C LEU A 143 11.89 -1.24 6.87
N GLU A 144 10.87 -1.78 7.50
CA GLU A 144 10.56 -3.21 7.50
C GLU A 144 9.24 -3.43 6.76
N ARG A 145 9.11 -4.57 6.07
CA ARG A 145 7.86 -4.91 5.39
C ARG A 145 6.72 -5.01 6.37
N VAL A 146 5.60 -4.39 6.03
CA VAL A 146 4.37 -4.55 6.80
C VAL A 146 3.82 -5.94 6.48
N ARG A 147 3.79 -6.82 7.47
CA ARG A 147 3.10 -8.11 7.37
C ARG A 147 1.61 -7.83 7.54
N HIS A 148 0.86 -8.07 6.49
CA HIS A 148 -0.59 -8.15 6.63
C HIS A 148 -0.90 -9.51 7.23
N ALA A 149 -1.38 -9.49 8.48
CA ALA A 149 -1.88 -10.68 9.16
C ALA A 149 -3.24 -11.09 8.56
#